data_8317e61cd514b1e6c8bdce0030fccb94
#
_entry.id   8317e61cd514b1e6c8bdce0030fccb94
#
_cell.length_a   1.000
_cell.length_b   1.000
_cell.length_c   1.000
_cell.angle_alpha   90.00
_cell.angle_beta   90.00
_cell.angle_gamma   90.00
#
_symmetry.space_group_name_H-M   'P 1'
#
loop_
_entity.id
_entity.type
_entity.pdbx_description
1 polymer ?
#
loop_
_entity_poly.entity_id
_entity_poly.type
_entity_poly.pdbx_seq_one_letter_code
_entity_poly.pdbx_strand_id
1 'polypeptide(L)'
;DAAEALKSETEAAIRNYEQSLGDARSKASGIARETREKLAAQTDKKRHESEARVTAKIAEAENRIAAMKNNALASVSEIAAETASAIVGKLIGENVSTADAKKHL
;
A
#
# COMPACT_ATOMS: atom_id res chain seq x y z
N ASP A 1 -22.78 58.61 44.97
CA ASP A 1 -24.01 58.76 44.20
C ASP A 1 -24.41 57.39 43.63
N ALA A 2 -25.68 57.03 43.79
CA ALA A 2 -26.21 55.76 43.30
C ALA A 2 -26.12 55.61 41.77
N ALA A 3 -26.30 56.69 41.03
CA ALA A 3 -26.18 56.68 39.55
C ALA A 3 -24.76 56.43 39.08
N GLU A 4 -23.77 57.00 39.78
CA GLU A 4 -22.35 56.75 39.48
C GLU A 4 -21.91 55.31 39.84
N ALA A 5 -22.41 54.79 40.93
CA ALA A 5 -22.16 53.42 41.35
C ALA A 5 -22.74 52.41 40.35
N LEU A 6 -23.97 52.64 39.89
CA LEU A 6 -24.65 51.82 38.89
C LEU A 6 -23.91 51.86 37.55
N LYS A 7 -23.48 53.06 37.14
CA LYS A 7 -22.69 53.24 35.91
C LYS A 7 -21.37 52.47 35.98
N SER A 8 -20.66 52.55 37.10
CA SER A 8 -19.40 51.86 37.35
C SER A 8 -19.58 50.33 37.31
N GLU A 9 -20.65 49.81 37.94
CA GLU A 9 -21.00 48.40 37.90
C GLU A 9 -21.32 47.91 36.48
N THR A 10 -22.06 48.72 35.71
CA THR A 10 -22.41 48.43 34.34
C THR A 10 -21.16 48.36 33.47
N GLU A 11 -20.25 49.31 33.58
CA GLU A 11 -19.00 49.37 32.86
C GLU A 11 -18.12 48.16 33.22
N ALA A 12 -18.04 47.76 34.47
CA ALA A 12 -17.31 46.61 34.92
C ALA A 12 -17.92 45.32 34.35
N ALA A 13 -19.25 45.21 34.33
CA ALA A 13 -19.94 44.06 33.76
C ALA A 13 -19.68 43.92 32.25
N ILE A 14 -19.68 45.05 31.53
CA ILE A 14 -19.37 45.08 30.09
C ILE A 14 -17.93 44.63 29.85
N ARG A 15 -16.97 45.13 30.62
CA ARG A 15 -15.56 44.73 30.51
C ARG A 15 -15.37 43.23 30.78
N ASN A 16 -16.02 42.73 31.83
CA ASN A 16 -15.97 41.29 32.17
C ASN A 16 -16.58 40.43 31.07
N TYR A 17 -17.69 40.88 30.48
CA TYR A 17 -18.34 40.20 29.37
C TYR A 17 -17.43 40.16 28.14
N GLU A 18 -16.85 41.30 27.76
CA GLU A 18 -15.94 41.42 26.62
C GLU A 18 -14.69 40.53 26.81
N GLN A 19 -14.14 40.50 28.02
CA GLN A 19 -13.01 39.64 28.36
C GLN A 19 -13.36 38.16 28.25
N SER A 20 -14.52 37.76 28.83
CA SER A 20 -15.02 36.40 28.74
C SER A 20 -15.26 35.96 27.30
N LEU A 21 -15.82 36.86 26.49
CA LEU A 21 -16.08 36.63 25.07
C LEU A 21 -14.75 36.47 24.32
N GLY A 22 -13.78 37.35 24.59
CA GLY A 22 -12.42 37.25 24.02
C GLY A 22 -11.73 35.94 24.37
N ASP A 23 -11.80 35.53 25.65
CA ASP A 23 -11.23 34.25 26.12
C ASP A 23 -11.93 33.07 25.46
N ALA A 24 -13.25 33.11 25.33
CA ALA A 24 -14.03 32.06 24.66
C ALA A 24 -13.65 31.92 23.18
N ARG A 25 -13.49 33.04 22.48
CA ARG A 25 -13.06 33.09 21.08
C ARG A 25 -11.64 32.54 20.92
N SER A 26 -10.75 32.96 21.83
CA SER A 26 -9.35 32.47 21.85
C SER A 26 -9.29 30.97 22.05
N LYS A 27 -10.06 30.44 23.01
CA LYS A 27 -10.16 29.00 23.25
C LYS A 27 -10.72 28.25 22.04
N ALA A 28 -11.79 28.76 21.45
CA ALA A 28 -12.41 28.16 20.27
C ALA A 28 -11.43 28.12 19.09
N SER A 29 -10.71 29.21 18.86
CA SER A 29 -9.65 29.27 17.85
C SER A 29 -8.53 28.28 18.10
N GLY A 30 -8.10 28.17 19.37
CA GLY A 30 -7.08 27.23 19.79
C GLY A 30 -7.49 25.78 19.59
N ILE A 31 -8.73 25.45 19.96
CA ILE A 31 -9.30 24.12 19.78
C ILE A 31 -9.40 23.78 18.26
N ALA A 32 -9.87 24.73 17.46
CA ALA A 32 -9.99 24.54 16.01
C ALA A 32 -8.61 24.28 15.37
N ARG A 33 -7.59 25.04 15.77
CA ARG A 33 -6.22 24.87 15.29
C ARG A 33 -5.66 23.52 15.70
N GLU A 34 -5.78 23.16 16.97
CA GLU A 34 -5.31 21.88 17.52
C GLU A 34 -5.99 20.70 16.81
N THR A 35 -7.31 20.81 16.60
CA THR A 35 -8.07 19.78 15.88
C THR A 35 -7.58 19.63 14.44
N ARG A 36 -7.34 20.74 13.75
CA ARG A 36 -6.79 20.71 12.37
C ARG A 36 -5.39 20.06 12.33
N GLU A 37 -4.54 20.41 13.29
CA GLU A 37 -3.20 19.83 13.40
C GLU A 37 -3.26 18.32 13.65
N LYS A 38 -4.10 17.89 14.57
CA LYS A 38 -4.31 16.45 14.85
C LYS A 38 -4.85 15.71 13.64
N LEU A 39 -5.83 16.31 12.95
CA LEU A 39 -6.41 15.71 11.75
C LEU A 39 -5.37 15.59 10.63
N ALA A 40 -4.57 16.63 10.42
CA ALA A 40 -3.49 16.61 9.43
C ALA A 40 -2.45 15.52 9.75
N ALA A 41 -2.06 15.39 11.03
CA ALA A 41 -1.13 14.35 11.47
C ALA A 41 -1.70 12.94 11.29
N GLN A 42 -2.97 12.72 11.63
CA GLN A 42 -3.65 11.44 11.43
C GLN A 42 -3.79 11.08 9.96
N THR A 43 -4.15 12.07 9.12
CA THR A 43 -4.28 11.88 7.68
C THR A 43 -2.92 11.51 7.07
N ASP A 44 -1.87 12.19 7.47
CA ASP A 44 -0.51 11.93 7.01
C ASP A 44 -0.04 10.53 7.42
N LYS A 45 -0.28 10.16 8.66
CA LYS A 45 0.01 8.82 9.19
C LYS A 45 -0.71 7.73 8.40
N LYS A 46 -2.01 7.91 8.15
CA LYS A 46 -2.82 6.95 7.37
C LYS A 46 -2.34 6.85 5.93
N ARG A 47 -1.94 7.96 5.35
CA ARG A 47 -1.39 7.99 4.00
C ARG A 47 -0.09 7.18 3.93
N HIS A 48 0.83 7.38 4.87
CA HIS A 48 2.08 6.64 4.95
C HIS A 48 1.83 5.14 5.15
N GLU A 49 0.90 4.78 6.03
CA GLU A 49 0.52 3.38 6.25
C GLU A 49 -0.08 2.74 4.99
N SER A 50 -0.92 3.48 4.26
CA SER A 50 -1.50 3.02 2.99
C SER A 50 -0.44 2.84 1.91
N GLU A 51 0.47 3.80 1.78
CA GLU A 51 1.59 3.73 0.83
C GLU A 51 2.49 2.54 1.14
N ALA A 52 2.80 2.30 2.42
CA ALA A 52 3.59 1.15 2.85
C ALA A 52 2.90 -0.17 2.50
N ARG A 53 1.58 -0.26 2.71
CA ARG A 53 0.79 -1.45 2.34
C ARG A 53 0.76 -1.68 0.83
N VAL A 54 0.57 -0.63 0.06
CA VAL A 54 0.58 -0.71 -1.41
C VAL A 54 1.95 -1.17 -1.90
N THR A 55 3.03 -0.58 -1.38
CA THR A 55 4.40 -0.96 -1.72
C THR A 55 4.67 -2.42 -1.39
N ALA A 56 4.24 -2.89 -0.21
CA ALA A 56 4.38 -4.28 0.20
C ALA A 56 3.60 -5.23 -0.72
N LYS A 57 2.38 -4.87 -1.11
CA LYS A 57 1.56 -5.66 -2.04
C LYS A 57 2.16 -5.72 -3.43
N ILE A 58 2.72 -4.63 -3.91
CA ILE A 58 3.42 -4.59 -5.21
C ILE A 58 4.63 -5.50 -5.17
N ALA A 59 5.45 -5.44 -4.11
CA ALA A 59 6.62 -6.30 -3.94
C ALA A 59 6.21 -7.77 -3.89
N GLU A 60 5.14 -8.10 -3.17
CA GLU A 60 4.59 -9.46 -3.11
C GLU A 60 4.10 -9.94 -4.47
N ALA A 61 3.41 -9.09 -5.21
CA ALA A 61 2.95 -9.40 -6.57
C ALA A 61 4.12 -9.60 -7.53
N GLU A 62 5.16 -8.78 -7.46
CA GLU A 62 6.37 -8.92 -8.24
C GLU A 62 7.07 -10.24 -7.94
N ASN A 63 7.17 -10.62 -6.67
CA ASN A 63 7.75 -11.89 -6.25
C ASN A 63 6.94 -13.09 -6.77
N ARG A 64 5.60 -13.00 -6.75
CA ARG A 64 4.72 -14.02 -7.30
C ARG A 64 4.88 -14.15 -8.82
N ILE A 65 4.96 -13.04 -9.51
CA ILE A 65 5.17 -13.01 -10.97
C ILE A 65 6.53 -13.65 -11.30
N ALA A 66 7.58 -13.30 -10.57
CA ALA A 66 8.92 -13.88 -10.74
C ALA A 66 8.91 -15.39 -10.50
N ALA A 67 8.23 -15.86 -9.46
CA ALA A 67 8.09 -17.28 -9.15
C ALA A 67 7.31 -18.01 -10.26
N MET A 68 6.20 -17.45 -10.72
CA MET A 68 5.41 -18.00 -11.81
C MET A 68 6.21 -18.08 -13.11
N LYS A 69 6.99 -17.04 -13.42
CA LYS A 69 7.87 -17.00 -14.59
C LYS A 69 8.93 -18.09 -14.50
N ASN A 70 9.59 -18.23 -13.36
CA ASN A 70 10.60 -19.24 -13.13
C ASN A 70 10.01 -20.66 -13.24
N ASN A 71 8.82 -20.87 -12.66
CA ASN A 71 8.11 -22.15 -12.76
C ASN A 71 7.71 -22.47 -14.22
N ALA A 72 7.22 -21.47 -14.94
CA ALA A 72 6.87 -21.63 -16.36
C ALA A 72 8.09 -21.96 -17.21
N LEU A 73 9.22 -21.29 -16.99
CA LEU A 73 10.48 -21.56 -17.68
C LEU A 73 11.00 -22.96 -17.36
N ALA A 74 10.92 -23.40 -16.09
CA ALA A 74 11.30 -24.74 -15.70
C ALA A 74 10.42 -25.79 -16.38
N SER A 75 9.10 -25.57 -16.43
CA SER A 75 8.15 -26.45 -17.12
C SER A 75 8.43 -26.54 -18.63
N VAL A 76 8.67 -25.42 -19.28
CA VAL A 76 9.04 -25.38 -20.70
C VAL A 76 10.33 -26.12 -20.96
N SER A 77 11.35 -25.92 -20.11
CA SER A 77 12.63 -26.60 -20.18
C SER A 77 12.48 -28.12 -20.03
N GLU A 78 11.66 -28.55 -19.07
CA GLU A 78 11.35 -29.96 -18.85
C GLU A 78 10.62 -30.58 -20.04
N ILE A 79 9.61 -29.93 -20.58
CA ILE A 79 8.87 -30.36 -21.77
C ILE A 79 9.81 -30.44 -22.98
N ALA A 80 10.66 -29.44 -23.17
CA ALA A 80 11.65 -29.42 -24.24
C ALA A 80 12.63 -30.60 -24.12
N ALA A 81 13.10 -30.88 -22.91
CA ALA A 81 14.00 -32.01 -22.63
C ALA A 81 13.30 -33.35 -22.91
N GLU A 82 12.08 -33.54 -22.47
CA GLU A 82 11.27 -34.73 -22.71
C GLU A 82 11.01 -34.92 -24.21
N THR A 83 10.67 -33.87 -24.92
CA THR A 83 10.43 -33.89 -26.36
C THR A 83 11.70 -34.25 -27.10
N ALA A 84 12.83 -33.63 -26.77
CA ALA A 84 14.13 -33.93 -27.36
C ALA A 84 14.52 -35.40 -27.11
N SER A 85 14.33 -35.86 -25.87
CA SER A 85 14.61 -37.25 -25.50
C SER A 85 13.74 -38.25 -26.27
N ALA A 86 12.45 -37.92 -26.43
CA ALA A 86 11.51 -38.76 -27.20
C ALA A 86 11.90 -38.81 -28.68
N ILE A 87 12.29 -37.68 -29.27
CA ILE A 87 12.77 -37.60 -30.67
C ILE A 87 14.04 -38.43 -30.88
N VAL A 88 15.02 -38.26 -30.00
CA VAL A 88 16.29 -39.02 -30.02
C VAL A 88 16.00 -40.49 -29.86
N GLY A 89 15.16 -40.87 -28.91
CA GLY A 89 14.76 -42.27 -28.71
C GLY A 89 14.09 -42.88 -29.93
N LYS A 90 13.21 -42.13 -30.58
CA LYS A 90 12.53 -42.56 -31.81
C LYS A 90 13.51 -42.74 -32.97
N LEU A 91 14.44 -41.81 -33.15
CA LEU A 91 15.48 -41.88 -34.17
C LEU A 91 16.42 -43.05 -33.96
N ILE A 92 16.84 -43.28 -32.72
CA ILE A 92 17.69 -44.43 -32.38
C ILE A 92 16.92 -45.75 -32.63
N GLY A 93 15.65 -45.81 -32.22
CA GLY A 93 14.79 -46.96 -32.48
C GLY A 93 14.63 -47.28 -33.95
N GLU A 94 14.37 -46.25 -34.76
CA GLU A 94 14.28 -46.39 -36.23
C GLU A 94 15.60 -46.86 -36.84
N ASN A 95 16.73 -46.28 -36.43
CA ASN A 95 18.07 -46.71 -36.88
C ASN A 95 18.35 -48.18 -36.53
N VAL A 96 18.06 -48.59 -35.31
CA VAL A 96 18.21 -49.99 -34.88
C VAL A 96 17.31 -50.91 -35.68
N SER A 97 16.05 -50.55 -35.93
CA SER A 97 15.11 -51.31 -36.76
C SER A 97 15.61 -51.44 -38.20
N THR A 98 16.14 -50.37 -38.77
CA THR A 98 16.70 -50.38 -40.11
C THR A 98 17.97 -51.26 -40.21
N ALA A 99 18.82 -51.16 -39.18
CA ALA A 99 20.02 -52.01 -39.08
C ALA A 99 19.66 -53.50 -38.94
N ASP A 100 18.66 -53.82 -38.10
CA ASP A 100 18.13 -55.17 -37.94
C ASP A 100 17.53 -55.70 -39.25
N ALA A 101 16.74 -54.89 -39.95
CA ALA A 101 16.17 -55.23 -41.25
C ALA A 101 17.26 -55.53 -42.28
N LYS A 102 18.32 -54.73 -42.30
CA LYS A 102 19.48 -54.98 -43.20
C LYS A 102 20.24 -56.24 -42.82
N LYS A 103 20.33 -56.58 -41.55
CA LYS A 103 20.97 -57.75 -41.04
C LYS A 103 20.27 -59.07 -41.43
N HIS A 104 18.97 -59.01 -41.57
CA HIS A 104 18.13 -60.14 -41.90
C HIS A 104 17.92 -60.34 -43.40
N LEU A 105 18.38 -59.39 -44.18
CA LEU A 105 18.41 -59.46 -45.60
C LEU A 105 19.66 -60.16 -46.08
#